data_0b30a57c11c1b76969453e3b859e9778
#
_entry.id   0b30a57c11c1b76969453e3b859e9778
#
_cell.length_a   1.000
_cell.length_b   1.000
_cell.length_c   1.000
_cell.angle_alpha   90.00
_cell.angle_beta   90.00
_cell.angle_gamma   90.00
#
_symmetry.space_group_name_H-M   'P 1'
#
loop_
_entity.id
_entity.type
_entity.pdbx_description
1 polymer ?
#
loop_
_entity_poly.entity_id
_entity_poly.type
_entity_poly.pdbx_seq_one_letter_code
_entity_poly.pdbx_strand_id
1 'polypeptide(L)'
;DLHLSIRRQRQMCIRDSGNLFIEVFTKYSEKFGDIEYLAQGTLYPDVIESVSFTGGPSETIKSHHNVGGLPKKMKLKLVEPLRELFKDEVRQLGFELGLPKEFIGRHPFPGPGLAIRCPGEVTSDKIDILRKADSIFIDQIKKYNLYDKIWQAFVVLLPVRSVGVMGDGRTYDFVCSLRAVTSVDGMTADFYPFDNDFLGETSNKIINEVKGINRVTYDITSKPPGTIEWE
;
A
#
# COMPACT_ATOMS: atom_id res chain seq x y z
N ASP A 1 27.42 -0.93 -0.81
CA ASP A 1 26.39 -1.97 -0.94
C ASP A 1 25.00 -1.31 -0.99
N LEU A 2 24.48 -1.17 -2.21
CA LEU A 2 23.25 -0.41 -2.50
C LEU A 2 22.03 -0.98 -1.77
N HIS A 3 21.95 -2.30 -1.63
CA HIS A 3 20.86 -2.98 -0.94
C HIS A 3 20.81 -2.71 0.56
N LEU A 4 21.95 -2.61 1.23
CA LEU A 4 22.04 -2.26 2.65
C LEU A 4 21.65 -0.77 2.88
N SER A 5 21.99 0.09 1.94
CA SER A 5 21.63 1.50 1.97
C SER A 5 20.12 1.72 1.85
N ILE A 6 19.46 1.04 0.90
CA ILE A 6 18.01 1.11 0.67
C ILE A 6 17.24 0.52 1.87
N ARG A 7 17.68 -0.61 2.44
CA ARG A 7 17.07 -1.18 3.66
C ARG A 7 17.20 -0.24 4.87
N ARG A 8 18.35 0.41 5.06
CA ARG A 8 18.55 1.40 6.13
C ARG A 8 17.67 2.63 5.94
N GLN A 9 17.54 3.12 4.72
CA GLN A 9 16.65 4.23 4.39
C GLN A 9 15.18 3.88 4.68
N ARG A 10 14.74 2.69 4.32
CA ARG A 10 13.39 2.20 4.60
C ARG A 10 13.10 2.07 6.10
N GLN A 11 14.04 1.57 6.89
CA GLN A 11 13.92 1.51 8.36
C GLN A 11 13.90 2.90 9.01
N MET A 12 14.68 3.86 8.49
CA MET A 12 14.64 5.25 8.94
C MET A 12 13.28 5.87 8.64
N CYS A 13 12.75 5.72 7.44
CA CYS A 13 11.43 6.25 7.07
C CYS A 13 10.30 5.70 7.96
N ILE A 14 10.33 4.42 8.34
CA ILE A 14 9.33 3.82 9.23
C ILE A 14 9.42 4.43 10.64
N ARG A 15 10.63 4.60 11.20
CA ARG A 15 10.83 5.23 12.52
C ARG A 15 10.42 6.70 12.52
N ASP A 16 10.81 7.44 11.49
CA ASP A 16 10.49 8.85 11.36
C ASP A 16 8.99 9.06 11.20
N SER A 17 8.31 8.19 10.44
CA SER A 17 6.85 8.18 10.34
C SER A 17 6.18 7.91 11.69
N GLY A 18 6.66 6.92 12.47
CA GLY A 18 6.14 6.62 13.80
C GLY A 18 6.28 7.80 14.77
N ASN A 19 7.45 8.44 14.80
CA ASN A 19 7.68 9.62 15.61
C ASN A 19 6.77 10.78 15.21
N LEU A 20 6.64 11.04 13.91
CA LEU A 20 5.79 12.11 13.39
C LEU A 20 4.32 11.86 13.72
N PHE A 21 3.83 10.63 13.61
CA PHE A 21 2.48 10.27 14.05
C PHE A 21 2.24 10.62 15.52
N ILE A 22 3.16 10.24 16.41
CA ILE A 22 3.01 10.53 17.83
C ILE A 22 3.09 12.03 18.13
N GLU A 23 3.96 12.78 17.45
CA GLU A 23 4.01 14.24 17.56
C GLU A 23 2.68 14.88 17.15
N VAL A 24 2.12 14.47 16.03
CA VAL A 24 0.83 14.95 15.53
C VAL A 24 -0.29 14.61 16.51
N PHE A 25 -0.38 13.36 16.97
CA PHE A 25 -1.39 12.95 17.94
C PHE A 25 -1.27 13.69 19.26
N THR A 26 -0.06 13.86 19.78
CA THR A 26 0.18 14.63 21.01
C THR A 26 -0.27 16.07 20.86
N LYS A 27 0.11 16.73 19.76
CA LYS A 27 -0.31 18.09 19.46
C LYS A 27 -1.82 18.25 19.34
N TYR A 28 -2.50 17.25 18.74
CA TYR A 28 -3.95 17.28 18.62
C TYR A 28 -4.65 16.96 19.95
N SER A 29 -4.12 16.03 20.74
CA SER A 29 -4.69 15.69 22.06
C SER A 29 -4.72 16.90 23.01
N GLU A 30 -3.71 17.76 22.95
CA GLU A 30 -3.67 19.01 23.73
C GLU A 30 -4.86 19.95 23.44
N LYS A 31 -5.49 19.86 22.25
CA LYS A 31 -6.67 20.66 21.88
C LYS A 31 -7.97 20.15 22.47
N PHE A 32 -8.02 18.87 22.87
CA PHE A 32 -9.22 18.21 23.34
C PHE A 32 -9.26 17.98 24.85
N GLY A 33 -8.26 18.49 25.59
CA GLY A 33 -8.17 18.36 27.07
C GLY A 33 -7.40 17.12 27.50
N ASP A 34 -7.78 16.53 28.64
CA ASP A 34 -7.05 15.44 29.28
C ASP A 34 -7.28 14.10 28.60
N ILE A 35 -6.65 13.90 27.42
CA ILE A 35 -6.64 12.61 26.72
C ILE A 35 -5.49 11.78 27.29
N GLU A 36 -5.81 10.62 27.88
CA GLU A 36 -4.84 9.70 28.45
C GLU A 36 -4.48 8.53 27.53
N TYR A 37 -5.33 8.19 26.55
CA TYR A 37 -5.20 6.97 25.77
C TYR A 37 -5.11 7.23 24.28
N LEU A 38 -4.29 6.42 23.59
CA LEU A 38 -4.21 6.31 22.14
C LEU A 38 -4.70 4.92 21.71
N ALA A 39 -5.81 4.88 20.97
CA ALA A 39 -6.30 3.63 20.39
C ALA A 39 -5.53 3.33 19.10
N GLN A 40 -5.06 2.08 18.97
CA GLN A 40 -4.38 1.58 17.78
C GLN A 40 -5.02 0.28 17.28
N GLY A 41 -5.05 0.13 15.95
CA GLY A 41 -5.54 -1.05 15.27
C GLY A 41 -4.45 -2.12 15.03
N THR A 42 -3.53 -2.29 15.97
CA THR A 42 -2.51 -3.34 15.93
C THR A 42 -3.17 -4.72 15.87
N LEU A 43 -2.72 -5.57 14.93
CA LEU A 43 -3.22 -6.93 14.75
C LEU A 43 -2.20 -7.96 15.25
N TYR A 44 -2.66 -9.20 15.49
CA TYR A 44 -1.77 -10.28 15.92
C TYR A 44 -0.62 -10.56 14.94
N PRO A 45 -0.80 -10.59 13.62
CA PRO A 45 0.31 -10.69 12.66
C PRO A 45 1.37 -9.60 12.81
N ASP A 46 0.98 -8.35 13.12
CA ASP A 46 1.92 -7.25 13.33
C ASP A 46 2.83 -7.52 14.54
N VAL A 47 2.28 -8.17 15.56
CA VAL A 47 3.01 -8.53 16.80
C VAL A 47 4.01 -9.64 16.52
N ILE A 48 3.58 -10.75 15.92
CA ILE A 48 4.44 -11.92 15.68
C ILE A 48 5.54 -11.66 14.63
N GLU A 49 5.25 -10.86 13.61
CA GLU A 49 6.24 -10.45 12.60
C GLU A 49 7.31 -9.48 13.16
N SER A 50 6.98 -8.77 14.25
CA SER A 50 7.88 -7.80 14.88
C SER A 50 8.75 -8.39 15.98
N VAL A 51 8.46 -9.61 16.46
CA VAL A 51 9.21 -10.30 17.51
C VAL A 51 10.07 -11.39 16.88
N SER A 52 11.39 -11.35 17.09
CA SER A 52 12.27 -12.46 16.73
C SER A 52 11.97 -13.65 17.65
N PHE A 53 11.41 -14.73 17.10
CA PHE A 53 10.99 -15.92 17.84
C PHE A 53 12.17 -16.72 18.47
N THR A 54 13.42 -16.47 18.04
CA THR A 54 14.58 -17.30 18.42
C THR A 54 15.61 -16.57 19.27
N GLY A 55 15.40 -15.30 19.63
CA GLY A 55 16.37 -14.54 20.46
C GLY A 55 17.77 -14.39 19.84
N GLY A 56 17.94 -14.81 18.59
CA GLY A 56 19.18 -14.71 17.82
C GLY A 56 19.21 -13.47 16.92
N PRO A 57 20.30 -13.22 16.19
CA PRO A 57 20.44 -12.09 15.26
C PRO A 57 19.64 -12.28 13.96
N SER A 58 18.58 -13.09 13.97
CA SER A 58 17.67 -13.20 12.83
C SER A 58 16.97 -11.85 12.64
N GLU A 59 17.10 -11.32 11.44
CA GLU A 59 16.51 -10.04 11.05
C GLU A 59 15.01 -10.04 11.35
N THR A 60 14.54 -8.99 12.04
CA THR A 60 13.11 -8.67 12.20
C THR A 60 12.49 -8.64 10.82
N ILE A 61 11.54 -9.52 10.52
CA ILE A 61 10.98 -9.70 9.17
C ILE A 61 10.26 -8.43 8.71
N LYS A 62 9.64 -7.71 9.65
CA LYS A 62 9.06 -6.37 9.41
C LYS A 62 9.17 -5.49 10.65
N SER A 63 9.57 -4.24 10.45
CA SER A 63 9.43 -3.19 11.46
C SER A 63 8.08 -2.54 11.29
N HIS A 64 7.10 -2.89 12.12
CA HIS A 64 5.81 -2.20 12.13
C HIS A 64 5.92 -0.89 12.92
N HIS A 65 5.33 0.19 12.37
CA HIS A 65 5.26 1.47 13.10
C HIS A 65 4.43 1.35 14.40
N ASN A 66 3.49 0.42 14.50
CA ASN A 66 2.69 0.15 15.69
C ASN A 66 3.41 -0.74 16.71
N VAL A 67 4.38 -1.54 16.29
CA VAL A 67 5.12 -2.47 17.17
C VAL A 67 6.61 -2.17 17.05
N GLY A 68 7.21 -1.65 18.12
CA GLY A 68 8.64 -1.30 18.18
C GLY A 68 9.01 0.01 17.48
N GLY A 69 8.08 0.67 16.76
CA GLY A 69 8.28 1.98 16.11
C GLY A 69 7.86 3.18 16.96
N LEU A 70 7.19 2.94 18.09
CA LEU A 70 6.70 4.00 18.95
C LEU A 70 7.83 4.56 19.86
N PRO A 71 7.83 5.87 20.18
CA PRO A 71 8.78 6.47 21.10
C PRO A 71 8.72 5.84 22.49
N LYS A 72 9.88 5.52 23.08
CA LYS A 72 9.95 4.93 24.43
C LYS A 72 9.35 5.82 25.55
N LYS A 73 9.25 7.12 25.30
CA LYS A 73 8.65 8.09 26.22
C LYS A 73 7.42 8.72 25.56
N MET A 74 6.32 8.02 25.58
CA MET A 74 5.03 8.51 25.13
C MET A 74 4.17 8.86 26.33
N LYS A 75 3.49 10.01 26.31
CA LYS A 75 2.57 10.44 27.39
C LYS A 75 1.26 9.65 27.38
N LEU A 76 0.83 9.18 26.19
CA LEU A 76 -0.42 8.46 26.00
C LEU A 76 -0.24 6.98 26.27
N LYS A 77 -1.19 6.38 26.98
CA LYS A 77 -1.30 4.93 27.18
C LYS A 77 -1.92 4.28 25.94
N LEU A 78 -1.41 3.12 25.53
CA LEU A 78 -1.96 2.40 24.37
C LEU A 78 -3.20 1.59 24.75
N VAL A 79 -4.19 1.61 23.85
CA VAL A 79 -5.35 0.71 23.84
C VAL A 79 -5.38 0.00 22.50
N GLU A 80 -5.12 -1.30 22.51
CA GLU A 80 -4.99 -2.14 21.32
C GLU A 80 -6.01 -3.29 21.32
N PRO A 81 -7.30 -3.00 21.10
CA PRO A 81 -8.38 -3.99 21.29
C PRO A 81 -8.35 -5.14 20.28
N LEU A 82 -7.61 -5.00 19.17
CA LEU A 82 -7.53 -5.98 18.10
C LEU A 82 -6.21 -6.78 18.11
N ARG A 83 -5.35 -6.59 19.13
CA ARG A 83 -3.98 -7.10 19.19
C ARG A 83 -3.87 -8.63 19.11
N GLU A 84 -4.90 -9.35 19.53
CA GLU A 84 -4.94 -10.81 19.56
C GLU A 84 -5.74 -11.42 18.39
N LEU A 85 -6.22 -10.56 17.46
CA LEU A 85 -7.07 -10.99 16.35
C LEU A 85 -6.28 -11.02 15.03
N PHE A 86 -6.60 -12.02 14.19
CA PHE A 86 -6.20 -12.05 12.80
C PHE A 86 -7.08 -11.12 11.96
N LYS A 87 -6.61 -10.82 10.75
CA LYS A 87 -7.27 -9.85 9.86
C LYS A 87 -8.68 -10.28 9.41
N ASP A 88 -8.89 -11.57 9.22
CA ASP A 88 -10.18 -12.17 8.88
C ASP A 88 -11.16 -12.08 10.08
N GLU A 89 -10.69 -12.32 11.31
CA GLU A 89 -11.49 -12.16 12.53
C GLU A 89 -11.90 -10.70 12.74
N VAL A 90 -10.99 -9.75 12.48
CA VAL A 90 -11.30 -8.31 12.54
C VAL A 90 -12.35 -7.91 11.49
N ARG A 91 -12.29 -8.49 10.30
CA ARG A 91 -13.32 -8.28 9.28
C ARG A 91 -14.67 -8.84 9.72
N GLN A 92 -14.69 -10.04 10.31
CA GLN A 92 -15.90 -10.62 10.87
C GLN A 92 -16.47 -9.75 11.98
N LEU A 93 -15.63 -9.30 12.91
CA LEU A 93 -16.03 -8.36 13.96
C LEU A 93 -16.63 -7.06 13.37
N GLY A 94 -16.04 -6.55 12.29
CA GLY A 94 -16.57 -5.39 11.57
C GLY A 94 -17.98 -5.62 11.03
N PHE A 95 -18.27 -6.81 10.48
CA PHE A 95 -19.63 -7.18 10.06
C PHE A 95 -20.60 -7.22 11.22
N GLU A 96 -20.23 -7.85 12.34
CA GLU A 96 -21.06 -7.92 13.56
C GLU A 96 -21.35 -6.53 14.14
N LEU A 97 -20.42 -5.60 14.00
CA LEU A 97 -20.59 -4.19 14.39
C LEU A 97 -21.39 -3.37 13.38
N GLY A 98 -21.84 -3.95 12.28
CA GLY A 98 -22.64 -3.27 11.26
C GLY A 98 -21.87 -2.28 10.38
N LEU A 99 -20.55 -2.44 10.24
CA LEU A 99 -19.77 -1.58 9.33
C LEU A 99 -20.13 -1.86 7.87
N PRO A 100 -20.18 -0.83 7.00
CA PRO A 100 -20.44 -1.00 5.58
C PRO A 100 -19.42 -1.94 4.91
N LYS A 101 -19.91 -2.78 3.98
CA LYS A 101 -19.06 -3.76 3.25
C LYS A 101 -17.86 -3.10 2.57
N GLU A 102 -18.00 -1.88 2.07
CA GLU A 102 -16.94 -1.13 1.42
C GLU A 102 -15.75 -0.81 2.35
N PHE A 103 -16.00 -0.69 3.66
CA PHE A 103 -14.94 -0.51 4.66
C PHE A 103 -14.24 -1.82 4.99
N ILE A 104 -15.03 -2.89 5.17
CA ILE A 104 -14.53 -4.20 5.59
C ILE A 104 -13.77 -4.89 4.46
N GLY A 105 -14.29 -4.78 3.22
CA GLY A 105 -13.76 -5.43 2.01
C GLY A 105 -12.64 -4.65 1.30
N ARG A 106 -12.13 -3.56 1.87
CA ARG A 106 -11.06 -2.77 1.21
C ARG A 106 -9.82 -3.61 0.94
N HIS A 107 -9.27 -3.41 -0.26
CA HIS A 107 -7.95 -3.93 -0.58
C HIS A 107 -6.90 -3.41 0.41
N PRO A 108 -5.86 -4.19 0.75
CA PRO A 108 -4.76 -3.71 1.55
C PRO A 108 -4.16 -2.43 0.94
N PHE A 109 -3.89 -1.44 1.79
CA PHE A 109 -3.22 -0.21 1.39
C PHE A 109 -2.01 0.00 2.30
N PRO A 110 -0.80 0.13 1.73
CA PRO A 110 0.42 0.22 2.51
C PRO A 110 0.49 1.50 3.32
N GLY A 111 1.18 1.45 4.47
CA GLY A 111 1.38 2.62 5.35
C GLY A 111 2.01 3.82 4.64
N PRO A 112 3.08 3.65 3.80
CA PRO A 112 3.66 4.75 3.03
C PRO A 112 2.76 5.29 1.90
N GLY A 113 1.63 4.66 1.63
CA GLY A 113 0.67 5.07 0.63
C GLY A 113 1.20 4.95 -0.80
N LEU A 114 0.88 5.95 -1.63
CA LEU A 114 1.29 5.98 -3.03
C LEU A 114 2.80 6.15 -3.23
N ALA A 115 3.55 6.54 -2.22
CA ALA A 115 4.99 6.75 -2.35
C ALA A 115 5.73 5.49 -2.78
N ILE A 116 5.36 4.30 -2.26
CA ILE A 116 5.98 3.03 -2.65
C ILE A 116 5.54 2.52 -4.02
N ARG A 117 4.55 3.16 -4.63
CA ARG A 117 4.07 2.90 -6.00
C ARG A 117 4.62 3.89 -7.02
N CYS A 118 5.58 4.72 -6.56
CA CYS A 118 6.33 5.67 -7.39
C CYS A 118 7.83 5.43 -7.17
N PRO A 119 8.42 4.33 -7.71
CA PRO A 119 9.83 4.01 -7.52
C PRO A 119 10.75 5.17 -7.90
N GLY A 120 11.76 5.42 -7.05
CA GLY A 120 12.69 6.53 -7.20
C GLY A 120 12.20 7.83 -6.55
N GLU A 121 12.50 8.97 -7.16
CA GLU A 121 12.14 10.28 -6.61
C GLU A 121 10.62 10.50 -6.66
N VAL A 122 10.04 10.79 -5.50
CA VAL A 122 8.62 11.11 -5.34
C VAL A 122 8.40 12.60 -5.45
N THR A 123 7.60 13.03 -6.43
CA THR A 123 7.21 14.43 -6.62
C THR A 123 5.68 14.56 -6.66
N SER A 124 5.17 15.76 -6.37
CA SER A 124 3.74 16.06 -6.42
C SER A 124 3.11 15.68 -7.77
N ASP A 125 3.77 16.08 -8.87
CA ASP A 125 3.27 15.82 -10.22
C ASP A 125 3.17 14.32 -10.53
N LYS A 126 4.20 13.53 -10.13
CA LYS A 126 4.17 12.08 -10.29
C LYS A 126 3.06 11.43 -9.47
N ILE A 127 2.85 11.88 -8.24
CA ILE A 127 1.78 11.37 -7.37
C ILE A 127 0.42 11.72 -7.94
N ASP A 128 0.22 12.88 -8.55
CA ASP A 128 -1.04 13.26 -9.17
C ASP A 128 -1.35 12.43 -10.43
N ILE A 129 -0.32 12.15 -11.25
CA ILE A 129 -0.43 11.22 -12.38
C ILE A 129 -0.79 9.81 -11.90
N LEU A 130 -0.05 9.29 -10.92
CA LEU A 130 -0.27 7.97 -10.34
C LEU A 130 -1.68 7.83 -9.75
N ARG A 131 -2.14 8.82 -8.97
CA ARG A 131 -3.47 8.82 -8.35
C ARG A 131 -4.60 8.73 -9.38
N LYS A 132 -4.49 9.47 -10.48
CA LYS A 132 -5.47 9.42 -11.57
C LYS A 132 -5.49 8.04 -12.25
N ALA A 133 -4.32 7.50 -12.57
CA ALA A 133 -4.21 6.19 -13.20
C ALA A 133 -4.74 5.07 -12.28
N ASP A 134 -4.40 5.12 -10.98
CA ASP A 134 -4.86 4.17 -9.97
C ASP A 134 -6.38 4.21 -9.81
N SER A 135 -6.97 5.41 -9.75
CA SER A 135 -8.43 5.58 -9.69
C SER A 135 -9.12 4.93 -10.90
N ILE A 136 -8.63 5.18 -12.12
CA ILE A 136 -9.19 4.59 -13.33
C ILE A 136 -9.14 3.06 -13.27
N PHE A 137 -8.01 2.49 -12.85
CA PHE A 137 -7.84 1.05 -12.77
C PHE A 137 -8.80 0.42 -11.75
N ILE A 138 -8.91 0.99 -10.56
CA ILE A 138 -9.85 0.52 -9.52
C ILE A 138 -11.31 0.66 -9.97
N ASP A 139 -11.66 1.75 -10.65
CA ASP A 139 -13.01 1.96 -11.17
C ASP A 139 -13.37 0.95 -12.28
N GLN A 140 -12.42 0.60 -13.14
CA GLN A 140 -12.61 -0.48 -14.13
C GLN A 140 -12.79 -1.85 -13.44
N ILE A 141 -11.99 -2.18 -12.44
CA ILE A 141 -12.15 -3.40 -11.63
C ILE A 141 -13.55 -3.48 -11.02
N LYS A 142 -14.06 -2.37 -10.47
CA LYS A 142 -15.42 -2.30 -9.91
C LYS A 142 -16.50 -2.44 -11.01
N LYS A 143 -16.34 -1.74 -12.13
CA LYS A 143 -17.25 -1.80 -13.28
C LYS A 143 -17.44 -3.23 -13.79
N TYR A 144 -16.37 -4.02 -13.80
CA TYR A 144 -16.38 -5.41 -14.21
C TYR A 144 -16.75 -6.42 -13.10
N ASN A 145 -17.13 -5.92 -11.89
CA ASN A 145 -17.45 -6.73 -10.72
C ASN A 145 -16.33 -7.69 -10.30
N LEU A 146 -15.09 -7.23 -10.40
CA LEU A 146 -13.88 -8.02 -10.08
C LEU A 146 -13.29 -7.67 -8.72
N TYR A 147 -13.74 -6.59 -8.07
CA TYR A 147 -13.13 -6.04 -6.86
C TYR A 147 -13.03 -7.07 -5.72
N ASP A 148 -14.10 -7.82 -5.47
CA ASP A 148 -14.14 -8.84 -4.42
C ASP A 148 -13.36 -10.12 -4.78
N LYS A 149 -12.98 -10.31 -6.06
CA LYS A 149 -12.19 -11.46 -6.53
C LYS A 149 -10.68 -11.21 -6.47
N ILE A 150 -10.28 -9.97 -6.32
CA ILE A 150 -8.90 -9.53 -6.31
C ILE A 150 -8.52 -9.18 -4.87
N TRP A 151 -7.41 -9.73 -4.38
CA TRP A 151 -6.94 -9.47 -3.03
C TRP A 151 -6.35 -8.05 -2.89
N GLN A 152 -5.58 -7.62 -3.90
CA GLN A 152 -5.02 -6.27 -3.97
C GLN A 152 -4.79 -5.88 -5.43
N ALA A 153 -5.14 -4.64 -5.79
CA ALA A 153 -4.86 -4.06 -7.11
C ALA A 153 -4.41 -2.61 -6.97
N PHE A 154 -3.49 -2.20 -7.82
CA PHE A 154 -2.94 -0.85 -7.85
C PHE A 154 -2.15 -0.59 -9.13
N VAL A 155 -1.82 0.68 -9.36
CA VAL A 155 -0.92 1.12 -10.43
C VAL A 155 0.43 1.50 -9.83
N VAL A 156 1.51 1.20 -10.55
CA VAL A 156 2.88 1.68 -10.27
C VAL A 156 3.30 2.62 -11.37
N LEU A 157 3.77 3.82 -11.03
CA LEU A 157 4.34 4.76 -11.99
C LEU A 157 5.85 4.52 -12.09
N LEU A 158 6.29 3.95 -13.22
CA LEU A 158 7.68 3.58 -13.40
C LEU A 158 8.55 4.83 -13.68
N PRO A 159 9.82 4.87 -13.18
CA PRO A 159 10.75 5.97 -13.43
C PRO A 159 11.35 5.91 -14.86
N VAL A 160 10.58 5.36 -15.79
CA VAL A 160 10.99 5.17 -17.19
C VAL A 160 10.03 5.94 -18.09
N ARG A 161 10.58 6.62 -19.06
CA ARG A 161 9.82 7.28 -20.12
C ARG A 161 9.93 6.50 -21.42
N SER A 162 8.86 6.46 -22.17
CA SER A 162 8.81 5.83 -23.49
C SER A 162 8.37 6.82 -24.56
N VAL A 163 8.77 6.53 -25.79
CA VAL A 163 8.28 7.25 -26.95
C VAL A 163 6.85 6.80 -27.24
N GLY A 164 5.96 7.75 -27.44
CA GLY A 164 4.60 7.55 -27.91
C GLY A 164 4.25 8.47 -29.05
N VAL A 165 3.12 8.23 -29.67
CA VAL A 165 2.53 9.11 -30.68
C VAL A 165 1.12 9.43 -30.24
N MET A 166 0.81 10.71 -30.06
CA MET A 166 -0.54 11.19 -29.74
C MET A 166 -0.92 12.29 -30.74
N GLY A 167 -1.93 12.01 -31.55
CA GLY A 167 -2.22 12.84 -32.71
C GLY A 167 -1.04 12.86 -33.68
N ASP A 168 -0.64 14.03 -34.16
CA ASP A 168 0.47 14.22 -35.08
C ASP A 168 1.84 14.43 -34.37
N GLY A 169 1.86 14.36 -33.04
CA GLY A 169 3.06 14.66 -32.26
C GLY A 169 3.67 13.44 -31.57
N ARG A 170 5.02 13.42 -31.47
CA ARG A 170 5.75 12.51 -30.61
C ARG A 170 5.63 12.96 -29.17
N THR A 171 5.33 12.01 -28.28
CA THR A 171 5.34 12.20 -26.82
C THR A 171 6.49 11.42 -26.20
N TYR A 172 6.93 11.87 -25.02
CA TYR A 172 7.94 11.19 -24.22
C TYR A 172 7.51 11.20 -22.76
N ASP A 173 6.62 10.26 -22.45
CA ASP A 173 5.87 10.20 -21.20
C ASP A 173 6.19 8.95 -20.39
N PHE A 174 5.67 8.88 -19.16
CA PHE A 174 5.91 7.78 -18.27
C PHE A 174 5.25 6.48 -18.75
N VAL A 175 5.83 5.40 -18.28
CA VAL A 175 5.24 4.05 -18.31
C VAL A 175 4.60 3.79 -16.97
N CYS A 176 3.39 3.23 -16.95
CA CYS A 176 2.82 2.67 -15.73
C CYS A 176 2.63 1.16 -15.84
N SER A 177 2.68 0.49 -14.69
CA SER A 177 2.41 -0.94 -14.60
C SER A 177 1.18 -1.17 -13.74
N LEU A 178 0.21 -1.91 -14.26
CA LEU A 178 -0.91 -2.41 -13.49
C LEU A 178 -0.44 -3.61 -12.69
N ARG A 179 -0.86 -3.72 -11.44
CA ARG A 179 -0.62 -4.85 -10.57
C ARG A 179 -1.95 -5.27 -9.95
N ALA A 180 -2.32 -6.53 -10.11
CA ALA A 180 -3.46 -7.13 -9.40
C ALA A 180 -3.10 -8.56 -9.03
N VAL A 181 -3.38 -8.94 -7.79
CA VAL A 181 -3.03 -10.27 -7.28
C VAL A 181 -4.20 -10.91 -6.55
N THR A 182 -4.21 -12.23 -6.59
CA THR A 182 -4.99 -13.10 -5.71
C THR A 182 -4.08 -13.64 -4.61
N SER A 183 -4.59 -13.72 -3.41
CA SER A 183 -3.88 -14.29 -2.25
C SER A 183 -4.90 -14.67 -1.18
N VAL A 184 -4.51 -15.56 -0.28
CA VAL A 184 -5.29 -15.90 0.92
C VAL A 184 -4.78 -15.10 2.11
N ASP A 185 -3.49 -15.08 2.31
CA ASP A 185 -2.83 -14.55 3.53
C ASP A 185 -1.77 -13.46 3.25
N GLY A 186 -1.50 -13.16 1.97
CA GLY A 186 -0.45 -12.24 1.55
C GLY A 186 0.96 -12.83 1.61
N MET A 187 1.15 -14.06 2.07
CA MET A 187 2.46 -14.75 2.08
C MET A 187 2.84 -15.21 0.68
N THR A 188 1.90 -15.83 -0.02
CA THR A 188 1.99 -16.16 -1.44
C THR A 188 0.94 -15.41 -2.23
N ALA A 189 1.21 -15.09 -3.48
CA ALA A 189 0.27 -14.42 -4.35
C ALA A 189 0.55 -14.75 -5.82
N ASP A 190 -0.52 -14.90 -6.58
CA ASP A 190 -0.47 -15.00 -8.04
C ASP A 190 -1.11 -13.76 -8.67
N PHE A 191 -0.68 -13.41 -9.88
CA PHE A 191 -1.33 -12.33 -10.61
C PHE A 191 -2.79 -12.72 -10.96
N TYR A 192 -3.67 -11.72 -10.96
CA TYR A 192 -5.07 -11.95 -11.39
C TYR A 192 -5.13 -12.03 -12.92
N PRO A 193 -5.69 -13.12 -13.51
CA PRO A 193 -5.72 -13.30 -14.95
C PRO A 193 -6.87 -12.48 -15.59
N PHE A 194 -6.64 -11.20 -15.85
CA PHE A 194 -7.59 -10.39 -16.60
C PHE A 194 -7.70 -10.86 -18.05
N ASP A 195 -8.89 -10.74 -18.61
CA ASP A 195 -9.06 -10.92 -20.05
C ASP A 195 -8.46 -9.74 -20.85
N ASN A 196 -8.24 -9.97 -22.15
CA ASN A 196 -7.62 -8.98 -23.03
C ASN A 196 -8.50 -7.74 -23.23
N ASP A 197 -9.80 -7.87 -23.20
CA ASP A 197 -10.75 -6.77 -23.40
C ASP A 197 -10.68 -5.81 -22.20
N PHE A 198 -10.66 -6.35 -20.98
CA PHE A 198 -10.46 -5.56 -19.76
C PHE A 198 -9.13 -4.78 -19.79
N LEU A 199 -8.03 -5.48 -20.12
CA LEU A 199 -6.71 -4.84 -20.18
C LEU A 199 -6.65 -3.76 -21.27
N GLY A 200 -7.22 -4.05 -22.44
CA GLY A 200 -7.30 -3.10 -23.54
C GLY A 200 -8.12 -1.86 -23.22
N GLU A 201 -9.32 -2.01 -22.66
CA GLU A 201 -10.17 -0.89 -22.26
C GLU A 201 -9.51 -0.05 -21.17
N THR A 202 -8.94 -0.70 -20.15
CA THR A 202 -8.26 -0.03 -19.04
C THR A 202 -7.05 0.77 -19.53
N SER A 203 -6.21 0.16 -20.38
CA SER A 203 -5.05 0.83 -20.97
C SER A 203 -5.45 2.04 -21.80
N ASN A 204 -6.43 1.89 -22.69
CA ASN A 204 -6.93 2.99 -23.51
C ASN A 204 -7.47 4.13 -22.65
N LYS A 205 -8.21 3.82 -21.60
CA LYS A 205 -8.77 4.82 -20.71
C LYS A 205 -7.68 5.58 -19.95
N ILE A 206 -6.68 4.89 -19.41
CA ILE A 206 -5.55 5.53 -18.73
C ILE A 206 -4.80 6.46 -19.68
N ILE A 207 -4.44 6.00 -20.89
CA ILE A 207 -3.67 6.80 -21.85
C ILE A 207 -4.45 8.04 -22.31
N ASN A 208 -5.76 7.92 -22.50
CA ASN A 208 -6.58 9.04 -22.98
C ASN A 208 -6.90 10.07 -21.90
N GLU A 209 -7.08 9.63 -20.63
CA GLU A 209 -7.55 10.51 -19.55
C GLU A 209 -6.39 11.03 -18.67
N VAL A 210 -5.24 10.33 -18.63
CA VAL A 210 -4.10 10.69 -17.77
C VAL A 210 -2.94 11.25 -18.59
N LYS A 211 -2.84 12.58 -18.63
CA LYS A 211 -1.68 13.23 -19.27
C LYS A 211 -0.39 12.83 -18.54
N GLY A 212 0.65 12.49 -19.30
CA GLY A 212 1.96 12.09 -18.77
C GLY A 212 2.20 10.58 -18.74
N ILE A 213 1.24 9.77 -19.18
CA ILE A 213 1.39 8.32 -19.39
C ILE A 213 1.10 8.02 -20.87
N ASN A 214 2.01 7.32 -21.55
CA ASN A 214 1.80 6.86 -22.92
C ASN A 214 1.98 5.35 -23.10
N ARG A 215 2.24 4.62 -22.02
CA ARG A 215 2.40 3.16 -22.05
C ARG A 215 1.90 2.53 -20.76
N VAL A 216 1.10 1.48 -20.91
CA VAL A 216 0.59 0.65 -19.81
C VAL A 216 1.15 -0.76 -19.98
N THR A 217 1.64 -1.34 -18.89
CA THR A 217 2.07 -2.75 -18.79
C THR A 217 1.26 -3.45 -17.71
N TYR A 218 1.28 -4.78 -17.70
CA TYR A 218 0.69 -5.57 -16.64
C TYR A 218 1.75 -6.49 -16.01
N ASP A 219 1.89 -6.44 -14.68
CA ASP A 219 2.84 -7.26 -13.95
C ASP A 219 2.23 -8.63 -13.64
N ILE A 220 2.76 -9.68 -14.29
CA ILE A 220 2.35 -11.07 -14.17
C ILE A 220 3.25 -11.88 -13.23
N THR A 221 4.03 -11.24 -12.38
CA THR A 221 4.97 -11.91 -11.48
C THR A 221 4.25 -12.44 -10.23
N SER A 222 4.44 -13.72 -9.93
CA SER A 222 3.94 -14.33 -8.69
C SER A 222 4.82 -13.99 -7.49
N LYS A 223 4.29 -14.12 -6.29
CA LYS A 223 5.04 -14.05 -5.04
C LYS A 223 5.12 -15.43 -4.40
N PRO A 224 6.31 -16.03 -4.17
CA PRO A 224 7.60 -15.60 -4.70
C PRO A 224 7.72 -15.76 -6.21
N PRO A 225 8.74 -15.22 -6.94
CA PRO A 225 9.91 -14.52 -6.40
C PRO A 225 9.70 -13.01 -6.17
N GLY A 226 8.69 -12.40 -6.80
CA GLY A 226 8.39 -10.99 -6.58
C GLY A 226 7.73 -10.73 -5.22
N THR A 227 7.59 -9.46 -4.88
CA THR A 227 6.70 -9.01 -3.78
C THR A 227 5.37 -8.57 -4.36
N ILE A 228 4.36 -8.31 -3.53
CA ILE A 228 3.09 -7.75 -4.02
C ILE A 228 3.31 -6.30 -4.40
N GLU A 229 3.78 -5.47 -3.45
CA GLU A 229 4.21 -4.10 -3.73
C GLU A 229 5.61 -4.10 -4.36
N TRP A 230 5.94 -3.05 -5.10
CA TRP A 230 7.22 -2.96 -5.82
C TRP A 230 8.36 -2.39 -4.98
N GLU A 231 8.05 -1.71 -3.88
CA GLU A 231 9.03 -1.14 -2.93
C GLU A 231 8.68 -1.39 -1.46
#